data_6fb534a26457466abcaf8fc66ae7fb96
#
_entry.id   6fb534a26457466abcaf8fc66ae7fb96
#
_cell.length_a   1.000
_cell.length_b   1.000
_cell.length_c   1.000
_cell.angle_alpha   90.00
_cell.angle_beta   90.00
_cell.angle_gamma   90.00
#
_symmetry.space_group_name_H-M   'P 1'
#
loop_
_entity.id
_entity.type
_entity.pdbx_description
1 polymer ?
#
loop_
_entity_poly.entity_id
_entity_poly.type
_entity_poly.pdbx_seq_one_letter_code
_entity_poly.pdbx_strand_id
1 'polypeptide(L)'
;PDEIKGDIDSIAAICNELKEISHRLGLNGRITRDTAIELIHKHPELNFHHGFGMVFNWLQSGAKTAFLQDANSPIMKTDQLIEVLQYLRKTFPSLTRVTSYARSKTLGQKKLEELIAIREAGLDRLHVGLESGDDELLKKIKKGVTGEGHIKGGQKAMQAGFQLSEYWMPGLGGKEMWENHARNTARVLSEISPHYIRSRPLFPQPGTPIHDWQESGEFQMLSPDEQITELRLMIENLNVTSKVCFDHAANYWLNSNGGLMLS
;
A
#
# COMPACT_ATOMS: atom_id res chain seq x y z
N PRO A 1 -2.92 15.21 14.84
CA PRO A 1 -3.31 15.94 13.61
C PRO A 1 -2.33 17.05 13.26
N ASP A 2 -1.85 17.84 14.25
CA ASP A 2 -1.08 19.07 14.01
C ASP A 2 0.28 18.80 13.34
N GLU A 3 1.00 17.77 13.73
CA GLU A 3 2.25 17.36 13.08
C GLU A 3 2.00 17.02 11.61
N ILE A 4 0.97 16.22 11.30
CA ILE A 4 0.63 15.85 9.93
C ILE A 4 0.21 17.08 9.11
N LYS A 5 -0.50 18.02 9.71
CA LYS A 5 -0.82 19.29 9.03
C LYS A 5 0.43 20.12 8.77
N GLY A 6 1.38 20.14 9.71
CA GLY A 6 2.69 20.77 9.52
C GLY A 6 3.47 20.19 8.34
N ASP A 7 3.44 18.87 8.17
CA ASP A 7 4.03 18.19 6.99
C ASP A 7 3.32 18.59 5.70
N ILE A 8 1.98 18.64 5.72
CA ILE A 8 1.17 19.10 4.57
C ILE A 8 1.53 20.54 4.21
N ASP A 9 1.65 21.44 5.19
CA ASP A 9 2.03 22.83 4.98
C ASP A 9 3.44 22.98 4.41
N SER A 10 4.39 22.18 4.89
CA SER A 10 5.76 22.17 4.39
C SER A 10 5.82 21.74 2.92
N ILE A 11 5.05 20.72 2.55
CA ILE A 11 4.93 20.29 1.14
C ILE A 11 4.25 21.40 0.31
N ALA A 12 3.21 22.04 0.84
CA ALA A 12 2.49 23.10 0.14
C ALA A 12 3.38 24.33 -0.09
N ALA A 13 4.24 24.69 0.85
CA ALA A 13 5.20 25.78 0.70
C ALA A 13 6.16 25.52 -0.47
N ILE A 14 6.76 24.33 -0.55
CA ILE A 14 7.63 23.93 -1.68
C ILE A 14 6.86 23.97 -3.00
N CYS A 15 5.63 23.47 -3.03
CA CYS A 15 4.78 23.47 -4.22
C CYS A 15 4.49 24.89 -4.72
N ASN A 16 4.22 25.82 -3.81
CA ASN A 16 3.90 27.20 -4.12
C ASN A 16 5.15 27.93 -4.64
N GLU A 17 6.32 27.77 -4.01
CA GLU A 17 7.55 28.36 -4.46
C GLU A 17 7.93 27.86 -5.88
N LEU A 18 7.82 26.57 -6.16
CA LEU A 18 8.06 26.02 -7.50
C LEU A 18 7.12 26.64 -8.56
N LYS A 19 5.84 26.84 -8.21
CA LYS A 19 4.87 27.50 -9.11
C LYS A 19 5.21 28.98 -9.34
N GLU A 20 5.59 29.72 -8.29
CA GLU A 20 6.03 31.11 -8.40
C GLU A 20 7.26 31.25 -9.27
N ILE A 21 8.27 30.38 -9.09
CA ILE A 21 9.45 30.34 -9.96
C ILE A 21 9.04 30.05 -11.41
N SER A 22 8.15 29.08 -11.64
CA SER A 22 7.64 28.75 -12.95
C SER A 22 7.00 29.96 -13.66
N HIS A 23 6.16 30.71 -12.94
CA HIS A 23 5.56 31.93 -13.48
C HIS A 23 6.61 33.00 -13.81
N ARG A 24 7.60 33.20 -12.93
CA ARG A 24 8.70 34.14 -13.15
C ARG A 24 9.54 33.78 -14.37
N LEU A 25 9.74 32.48 -14.61
CA LEU A 25 10.46 31.98 -15.81
C LEU A 25 9.59 31.94 -17.10
N GLY A 26 8.32 32.38 -17.02
CA GLY A 26 7.42 32.38 -18.18
C GLY A 26 6.86 30.98 -18.53
N LEU A 27 6.94 30.01 -17.61
CA LEU A 27 6.55 28.62 -17.84
C LEU A 27 5.08 28.33 -17.47
N ASN A 28 4.32 29.37 -17.07
CA ASN A 28 2.88 29.30 -16.78
C ASN A 28 2.48 28.17 -15.82
N GLY A 29 3.23 28.00 -14.73
CA GLY A 29 2.96 26.98 -13.71
C GLY A 29 3.50 25.58 -14.02
N ARG A 30 4.15 25.39 -15.19
CA ARG A 30 4.81 24.11 -15.53
C ARG A 30 6.05 23.90 -14.67
N ILE A 31 6.13 22.77 -14.02
CA ILE A 31 7.26 22.37 -13.17
C ILE A 31 8.29 21.64 -14.05
N THR A 32 9.49 22.22 -14.15
CA THR A 32 10.59 21.73 -14.99
C THR A 32 11.87 21.59 -14.17
N ARG A 33 12.91 21.00 -14.76
CA ARG A 33 14.23 20.95 -14.15
C ARG A 33 14.77 22.35 -13.80
N ASP A 34 14.50 23.35 -14.65
CA ASP A 34 14.96 24.72 -14.41
C ASP A 34 14.30 25.31 -13.16
N THR A 35 13.00 25.07 -12.95
CA THR A 35 12.32 25.50 -11.70
C THR A 35 12.92 24.84 -10.46
N ALA A 36 13.35 23.58 -10.56
CA ALA A 36 14.00 22.88 -9.45
C ALA A 36 15.41 23.44 -9.19
N ILE A 37 16.18 23.72 -10.22
CA ILE A 37 17.53 24.33 -10.11
C ILE A 37 17.42 25.70 -9.44
N GLU A 38 16.49 26.56 -9.88
CA GLU A 38 16.27 27.86 -9.27
C GLU A 38 15.87 27.76 -7.79
N LEU A 39 15.02 26.78 -7.44
CA LEU A 39 14.64 26.56 -6.04
C LEU A 39 15.84 26.09 -5.21
N ILE A 40 16.66 25.18 -5.73
CA ILE A 40 17.87 24.67 -5.06
C ILE A 40 18.91 25.80 -4.89
N HIS A 41 19.05 26.73 -5.86
CA HIS A 41 19.92 27.89 -5.68
C HIS A 41 19.46 28.78 -4.52
N LYS A 42 18.15 28.92 -4.30
CA LYS A 42 17.57 29.67 -3.18
C LYS A 42 17.66 28.91 -1.87
N HIS A 43 17.53 27.58 -1.91
CA HIS A 43 17.49 26.64 -0.77
C HIS A 43 18.48 25.51 -0.99
N PRO A 44 19.79 25.72 -0.77
CA PRO A 44 20.82 24.71 -1.07
C PRO A 44 20.65 23.38 -0.32
N GLU A 45 19.97 23.39 0.85
CA GLU A 45 19.66 22.21 1.65
C GLU A 45 18.71 21.22 0.95
N LEU A 46 17.99 21.66 -0.08
CA LEU A 46 17.13 20.81 -0.90
C LEU A 46 17.93 19.96 -1.91
N ASN A 47 19.20 20.29 -2.13
CA ASN A 47 20.04 19.55 -3.05
C ASN A 47 20.26 18.12 -2.54
N PHE A 48 19.94 17.13 -3.37
CA PHE A 48 19.92 15.70 -3.00
C PHE A 48 18.95 15.32 -1.87
N HIS A 49 18.06 16.23 -1.45
CA HIS A 49 17.05 15.91 -0.46
C HIS A 49 15.97 14.99 -1.07
N HIS A 50 15.88 13.75 -0.55
CA HIS A 50 14.97 12.73 -1.09
C HIS A 50 13.50 13.20 -1.14
N GLY A 51 13.02 13.83 -0.06
CA GLY A 51 11.65 14.35 0.01
C GLY A 51 11.36 15.42 -1.04
N PHE A 52 12.32 16.32 -1.32
CA PHE A 52 12.18 17.30 -2.39
C PHE A 52 12.04 16.62 -3.76
N GLY A 53 12.87 15.62 -4.06
CA GLY A 53 12.77 14.84 -5.30
C GLY A 53 11.40 14.17 -5.46
N MET A 54 10.83 13.64 -4.38
CA MET A 54 9.48 13.07 -4.39
C MET A 54 8.40 14.12 -4.69
N VAL A 55 8.43 15.28 -4.04
CA VAL A 55 7.47 16.38 -4.27
C VAL A 55 7.58 16.91 -5.70
N PHE A 56 8.82 17.10 -6.21
CA PHE A 56 9.06 17.53 -7.57
C PHE A 56 8.44 16.56 -8.60
N ASN A 57 8.73 15.27 -8.50
CA ASN A 57 8.19 14.24 -9.39
C ASN A 57 6.64 14.14 -9.27
N TRP A 58 6.12 14.28 -8.06
CA TRP A 58 4.69 14.30 -7.81
C TRP A 58 3.98 15.46 -8.52
N LEU A 59 4.56 16.67 -8.45
CA LEU A 59 4.04 17.84 -9.16
C LEU A 59 4.10 17.67 -10.68
N GLN A 60 5.21 17.12 -11.20
CA GLN A 60 5.34 16.85 -12.65
C GLN A 60 4.29 15.85 -13.14
N SER A 61 3.89 14.88 -12.29
CA SER A 61 2.83 13.91 -12.61
C SER A 61 1.42 14.47 -12.41
N GLY A 62 1.28 15.77 -12.07
CA GLY A 62 0.01 16.48 -11.93
C GLY A 62 -0.59 16.44 -10.53
N ALA A 63 0.13 15.96 -9.51
CA ALA A 63 -0.25 15.97 -8.09
C ALA A 63 -1.64 15.37 -7.81
N LYS A 64 -1.99 14.30 -8.51
CA LYS A 64 -3.34 13.70 -8.47
C LYS A 64 -3.55 12.68 -7.36
N THR A 65 -2.49 12.14 -6.78
CA THR A 65 -2.59 11.08 -5.77
C THR A 65 -1.74 11.40 -4.56
N ALA A 66 -2.25 11.12 -3.37
CA ALA A 66 -1.49 11.16 -2.14
C ALA A 66 -1.50 9.79 -1.46
N PHE A 67 -0.43 9.47 -0.76
CA PHE A 67 -0.32 8.28 0.05
C PHE A 67 0.00 8.70 1.49
N LEU A 68 -0.93 8.42 2.42
CA LEU A 68 -0.66 8.55 3.84
C LEU A 68 0.25 7.40 4.23
N GLN A 69 1.53 7.70 4.39
CA GLN A 69 2.53 6.75 4.85
C GLN A 69 2.22 6.34 6.28
N ASP A 70 2.83 5.30 6.74
CA ASP A 70 2.60 4.62 7.99
C ASP A 70 1.68 3.41 7.89
N ALA A 71 1.97 2.40 8.71
CA ALA A 71 1.46 1.05 8.50
C ALA A 71 -0.05 0.88 8.78
N ASN A 72 -0.74 1.89 9.35
CA ASN A 72 -2.14 1.74 9.76
C ASN A 72 -2.82 3.07 10.11
N SER A 73 -2.88 4.02 9.19
CA SER A 73 -3.50 5.34 9.46
C SER A 73 -4.93 5.25 10.05
N PRO A 74 -5.79 4.28 9.68
CA PRO A 74 -7.13 4.14 10.29
C PRO A 74 -7.15 3.82 11.79
N ILE A 75 -5.99 3.58 12.44
CA ILE A 75 -5.93 3.43 13.91
C ILE A 75 -6.20 4.75 14.63
N MET A 76 -5.96 5.89 13.98
CA MET A 76 -6.28 7.19 14.54
C MET A 76 -7.74 7.28 14.98
N LYS A 77 -8.03 8.19 15.91
CA LYS A 77 -9.41 8.56 16.21
C LYS A 77 -10.08 9.07 14.93
N THR A 78 -11.32 8.67 14.75
CA THR A 78 -12.06 8.93 13.49
C THR A 78 -12.16 10.42 13.16
N ASP A 79 -12.48 11.25 14.14
CA ASP A 79 -12.56 12.71 14.04
C ASP A 79 -11.22 13.34 13.61
N GLN A 80 -10.13 12.89 14.20
CA GLN A 80 -8.78 13.37 13.89
C GLN A 80 -8.34 12.99 12.47
N LEU A 81 -8.64 11.77 12.04
CA LEU A 81 -8.31 11.35 10.67
C LEU A 81 -9.15 12.12 9.64
N ILE A 82 -10.44 12.35 9.91
CA ILE A 82 -11.32 13.18 9.08
C ILE A 82 -10.75 14.59 8.94
N GLU A 83 -10.34 15.20 10.04
CA GLU A 83 -9.74 16.53 10.05
C GLU A 83 -8.49 16.62 9.16
N VAL A 84 -7.59 15.64 9.26
CA VAL A 84 -6.39 15.55 8.41
C VAL A 84 -6.75 15.40 6.94
N LEU A 85 -7.69 14.50 6.60
CA LEU A 85 -8.12 14.25 5.23
C LEU A 85 -8.75 15.49 4.59
N GLN A 86 -9.63 16.17 5.31
CA GLN A 86 -10.24 17.42 4.86
C GLN A 86 -9.21 18.52 4.65
N TYR A 87 -8.24 18.63 5.56
CA TYR A 87 -7.14 19.58 5.44
C TYR A 87 -6.27 19.29 4.20
N LEU A 88 -5.89 18.02 4.00
CA LEU A 88 -5.13 17.57 2.84
C LEU A 88 -5.85 17.90 1.52
N ARG A 89 -7.15 17.60 1.45
CA ARG A 89 -7.98 17.86 0.25
C ARG A 89 -8.15 19.36 -0.02
N LYS A 90 -8.29 20.17 1.02
CA LYS A 90 -8.36 21.63 0.90
C LYS A 90 -7.04 22.22 0.41
N THR A 91 -5.92 21.72 0.92
CA THR A 91 -4.57 22.21 0.55
C THR A 91 -4.19 21.80 -0.87
N PHE A 92 -4.57 20.59 -1.29
CA PHE A 92 -4.28 20.05 -2.62
C PHE A 92 -5.56 19.62 -3.36
N PRO A 93 -6.31 20.59 -3.93
CA PRO A 93 -7.59 20.30 -4.60
C PRO A 93 -7.45 19.48 -5.88
N SER A 94 -6.23 19.32 -6.41
CA SER A 94 -5.92 18.44 -7.57
C SER A 94 -5.98 16.95 -7.24
N LEU A 95 -6.00 16.58 -5.95
CA LEU A 95 -6.04 15.19 -5.53
C LEU A 95 -7.34 14.51 -5.97
N THR A 96 -7.20 13.44 -6.73
CA THR A 96 -8.32 12.57 -7.13
C THR A 96 -8.37 11.30 -6.30
N ARG A 97 -7.25 10.91 -5.65
CA ARG A 97 -7.17 9.72 -4.82
C ARG A 97 -6.22 9.91 -3.64
N VAL A 98 -6.70 9.58 -2.46
CA VAL A 98 -5.88 9.41 -1.26
C VAL A 98 -5.87 7.93 -0.88
N THR A 99 -4.68 7.39 -0.65
CA THR A 99 -4.45 5.98 -0.29
C THR A 99 -3.79 5.90 1.09
N SER A 100 -4.05 4.84 1.84
CA SER A 100 -3.36 4.55 3.10
C SER A 100 -3.19 3.05 3.28
N TYR A 101 -2.19 2.65 4.08
CA TYR A 101 -2.16 1.31 4.65
C TYR A 101 -3.20 1.17 5.77
N ALA A 102 -3.71 -0.06 5.93
CA ALA A 102 -4.60 -0.42 7.02
C ALA A 102 -4.34 -1.86 7.48
N ARG A 103 -4.70 -2.16 8.73
CA ARG A 103 -4.72 -3.53 9.25
C ARG A 103 -6.17 -4.01 9.32
N SER A 104 -6.44 -5.23 8.84
CA SER A 104 -7.78 -5.86 8.88
C SER A 104 -8.38 -5.84 10.28
N LYS A 105 -7.56 -6.08 11.32
CA LYS A 105 -7.99 -6.00 12.71
C LYS A 105 -8.57 -4.63 13.07
N THR A 106 -7.90 -3.54 12.65
CA THR A 106 -8.37 -2.16 12.88
C THR A 106 -9.70 -1.91 12.17
N LEU A 107 -9.79 -2.31 10.90
CA LEU A 107 -11.02 -2.18 10.11
C LEU A 107 -12.18 -2.97 10.72
N GLY A 108 -11.90 -4.20 11.18
CA GLY A 108 -12.89 -5.04 11.85
C GLY A 108 -13.40 -4.48 13.19
N GLN A 109 -12.56 -3.71 13.90
CA GLN A 109 -12.91 -3.11 15.22
C GLN A 109 -13.66 -1.79 15.09
N LYS A 110 -13.36 -0.96 14.08
CA LYS A 110 -14.11 0.29 13.86
C LYS A 110 -15.57 0.02 13.52
N LYS A 111 -16.46 0.93 13.89
CA LYS A 111 -17.86 0.86 13.46
C LYS A 111 -17.94 1.16 11.95
N LEU A 112 -18.98 0.65 11.30
CA LEU A 112 -19.19 0.85 9.87
C LEU A 112 -19.36 2.34 9.55
N GLU A 113 -20.12 3.05 10.38
CA GLU A 113 -20.39 4.49 10.23
C GLU A 113 -19.10 5.32 10.32
N GLU A 114 -18.15 4.89 11.16
CA GLU A 114 -16.85 5.54 11.26
C GLU A 114 -16.02 5.37 9.98
N LEU A 115 -16.03 4.16 9.40
CA LEU A 115 -15.35 3.87 8.15
C LEU A 115 -15.99 4.62 6.97
N ILE A 116 -17.31 4.72 6.93
CA ILE A 116 -18.05 5.51 5.93
C ILE A 116 -17.64 7.00 6.05
N ALA A 117 -17.64 7.55 7.25
CA ALA A 117 -17.25 8.96 7.47
C ALA A 117 -15.79 9.24 7.05
N ILE A 118 -14.86 8.31 7.30
CA ILE A 118 -13.47 8.41 6.83
C ILE A 118 -13.41 8.36 5.29
N ARG A 119 -14.20 7.47 4.67
CA ARG A 119 -14.29 7.38 3.22
C ARG A 119 -14.83 8.66 2.59
N GLU A 120 -15.88 9.23 3.15
CA GLU A 120 -16.51 10.48 2.70
C GLU A 120 -15.59 11.69 2.92
N ALA A 121 -14.77 11.69 3.98
CA ALA A 121 -13.75 12.71 4.21
C ALA A 121 -12.62 12.68 3.17
N GLY A 122 -12.56 11.66 2.32
CA GLY A 122 -11.68 11.64 1.16
C GLY A 122 -10.55 10.61 1.18
N LEU A 123 -10.58 9.60 2.06
CA LEU A 123 -9.71 8.43 1.96
C LEU A 123 -10.33 7.43 0.97
N ASP A 124 -9.71 7.26 -0.20
CA ASP A 124 -10.32 6.50 -1.29
C ASP A 124 -9.94 5.03 -1.30
N ARG A 125 -8.67 4.73 -1.02
CA ARG A 125 -8.13 3.37 -1.17
C ARG A 125 -7.42 2.92 0.10
N LEU A 126 -7.62 1.65 0.43
CA LEU A 126 -6.88 0.97 1.49
C LEU A 126 -5.99 -0.11 0.90
N HIS A 127 -4.76 -0.17 1.38
CA HIS A 127 -3.82 -1.26 1.16
C HIS A 127 -3.70 -2.06 2.44
N VAL A 128 -4.08 -3.33 2.39
CA VAL A 128 -4.12 -4.22 3.55
C VAL A 128 -3.18 -5.40 3.33
N GLY A 129 -2.28 -5.62 4.28
CA GLY A 129 -1.46 -6.81 4.29
C GLY A 129 -2.24 -7.99 4.88
N LEU A 130 -2.79 -8.83 4.03
CA LEU A 130 -3.34 -10.13 4.42
C LEU A 130 -2.21 -11.09 4.77
N GLU A 131 -1.20 -11.15 3.94
CA GLU A 131 -0.02 -12.02 3.90
C GLU A 131 -0.39 -13.50 3.70
N SER A 132 -1.33 -14.03 4.48
CA SER A 132 -1.87 -15.39 4.41
C SER A 132 -3.35 -15.43 4.86
N GLY A 133 -4.08 -16.42 4.38
CA GLY A 133 -5.40 -16.78 4.91
C GLY A 133 -5.36 -17.98 5.87
N ASP A 134 -4.19 -18.58 6.09
CA ASP A 134 -4.00 -19.75 6.93
C ASP A 134 -3.76 -19.35 8.40
N ASP A 135 -4.60 -19.80 9.31
CA ASP A 135 -4.57 -19.39 10.71
C ASP A 135 -3.32 -19.86 11.46
N GLU A 136 -2.81 -21.06 11.15
CA GLU A 136 -1.59 -21.58 11.78
C GLU A 136 -0.38 -20.77 11.31
N LEU A 137 -0.32 -20.45 10.02
CA LEU A 137 0.73 -19.60 9.48
C LEU A 137 0.64 -18.18 10.03
N LEU A 138 -0.54 -17.56 10.07
CA LEU A 138 -0.76 -16.25 10.66
C LEU A 138 -0.33 -16.18 12.13
N LYS A 139 -0.57 -17.27 12.89
CA LYS A 139 -0.10 -17.42 14.28
C LYS A 139 1.43 -17.54 14.34
N LYS A 140 2.03 -18.38 13.49
CA LYS A 140 3.50 -18.58 13.41
C LYS A 140 4.23 -17.25 13.16
N ILE A 141 3.74 -16.43 12.23
CA ILE A 141 4.31 -15.11 11.92
C ILE A 141 3.84 -13.97 12.84
N LYS A 142 3.05 -14.28 13.85
CA LYS A 142 2.51 -13.30 14.83
C LYS A 142 1.74 -12.14 14.18
N LYS A 143 0.94 -12.43 13.13
CA LYS A 143 0.17 -11.39 12.41
C LYS A 143 -0.88 -10.73 13.29
N GLY A 144 -1.37 -11.44 14.31
CA GLY A 144 -2.31 -10.91 15.32
C GLY A 144 -3.75 -10.77 14.81
N VAL A 145 -4.11 -11.53 13.78
CA VAL A 145 -5.45 -11.63 13.18
C VAL A 145 -5.61 -13.02 12.58
N THR A 146 -6.82 -13.53 12.49
CA THR A 146 -7.18 -14.79 11.84
C THR A 146 -7.72 -14.55 10.43
N GLY A 147 -7.89 -15.61 9.64
CA GLY A 147 -8.56 -15.54 8.33
C GLY A 147 -9.96 -14.91 8.43
N GLU A 148 -10.76 -15.33 9.44
CA GLU A 148 -12.06 -14.73 9.72
C GLU A 148 -11.97 -13.23 10.12
N GLY A 149 -10.92 -12.86 10.84
CA GLY A 149 -10.63 -11.46 11.16
C GLY A 149 -10.28 -10.64 9.91
N HIS A 150 -9.58 -11.24 8.96
CA HIS A 150 -9.32 -10.63 7.64
C HIS A 150 -10.62 -10.46 6.84
N ILE A 151 -11.46 -11.50 6.77
CA ILE A 151 -12.76 -11.44 6.08
C ILE A 151 -13.62 -10.32 6.66
N LYS A 152 -13.79 -10.30 7.97
CA LYS A 152 -14.58 -9.27 8.67
C LYS A 152 -14.06 -7.85 8.37
N GLY A 153 -12.75 -7.64 8.43
CA GLY A 153 -12.13 -6.33 8.18
C GLY A 153 -12.27 -5.90 6.72
N GLY A 154 -12.00 -6.81 5.80
CA GLY A 154 -12.08 -6.56 4.37
C GLY A 154 -13.51 -6.29 3.89
N GLN A 155 -14.48 -7.13 4.29
CA GLN A 155 -15.89 -6.93 3.96
C GLN A 155 -16.43 -5.60 4.50
N LYS A 156 -16.06 -5.22 5.72
CA LYS A 156 -16.47 -3.94 6.29
C LYS A 156 -15.87 -2.75 5.53
N ALA A 157 -14.60 -2.85 5.09
CA ALA A 157 -13.99 -1.84 4.24
C ALA A 157 -14.71 -1.71 2.88
N MET A 158 -15.07 -2.84 2.26
CA MET A 158 -15.85 -2.86 1.02
C MET A 158 -17.23 -2.24 1.21
N GLN A 159 -17.94 -2.57 2.30
CA GLN A 159 -19.23 -1.98 2.66
C GLN A 159 -19.15 -0.46 2.86
N ALA A 160 -18.05 0.03 3.44
CA ALA A 160 -17.83 1.45 3.62
C ALA A 160 -17.48 2.20 2.31
N GLY A 161 -17.34 1.50 1.18
CA GLY A 161 -17.09 2.08 -0.13
C GLY A 161 -15.61 2.39 -0.41
N PHE A 162 -14.67 1.81 0.35
CA PHE A 162 -13.26 1.92 0.01
C PHE A 162 -12.90 1.07 -1.21
N GLN A 163 -11.98 1.57 -2.02
CA GLN A 163 -11.28 0.73 -2.96
C GLN A 163 -10.24 -0.10 -2.17
N LEU A 164 -10.43 -1.42 -2.11
CA LEU A 164 -9.60 -2.31 -1.30
C LEU A 164 -8.57 -3.04 -2.16
N SER A 165 -7.34 -3.07 -1.67
CA SER A 165 -6.23 -3.83 -2.22
C SER A 165 -5.63 -4.72 -1.12
N GLU A 166 -5.73 -6.03 -1.28
CA GLU A 166 -5.17 -7.02 -0.36
C GLU A 166 -3.84 -7.54 -0.89
N TYR A 167 -2.84 -7.59 -0.01
CA TYR A 167 -1.52 -8.12 -0.31
C TYR A 167 -1.37 -9.51 0.31
N TRP A 168 -0.97 -10.46 -0.49
CA TRP A 168 -0.60 -11.79 -0.03
C TRP A 168 0.87 -12.07 -0.35
N MET A 169 1.48 -13.00 0.38
CA MET A 169 2.91 -13.22 0.34
C MET A 169 3.24 -14.66 -0.12
N PRO A 170 3.38 -14.90 -1.44
CA PRO A 170 3.82 -16.20 -1.95
C PRO A 170 5.12 -16.66 -1.29
N GLY A 171 5.20 -17.95 -1.01
CA GLY A 171 6.36 -18.57 -0.37
C GLY A 171 6.39 -18.47 1.16
N LEU A 172 5.47 -17.71 1.78
CA LEU A 172 5.46 -17.50 3.23
C LEU A 172 5.25 -18.81 4.02
N GLY A 173 4.52 -19.78 3.44
CA GLY A 173 4.30 -21.10 4.02
C GLY A 173 5.52 -22.03 4.01
N GLY A 174 6.54 -21.68 3.22
CA GLY A 174 7.68 -22.59 3.00
C GLY A 174 7.23 -23.96 2.47
N LYS A 175 8.14 -24.93 2.44
CA LYS A 175 7.84 -26.30 1.95
C LYS A 175 6.80 -27.04 2.79
N GLU A 176 6.63 -26.67 4.04
CA GLU A 176 5.74 -27.39 4.96
C GLU A 176 4.27 -26.97 4.86
N MET A 177 3.99 -25.70 4.59
CA MET A 177 2.65 -25.12 4.71
C MET A 177 2.10 -24.51 3.41
N TRP A 178 2.81 -24.59 2.28
CA TRP A 178 2.47 -23.89 1.04
C TRP A 178 1.06 -24.21 0.51
N GLU A 179 0.63 -25.48 0.57
CA GLU A 179 -0.71 -25.86 0.07
C GLU A 179 -1.82 -25.24 0.91
N ASN A 180 -1.73 -25.36 2.24
CA ASN A 180 -2.71 -24.75 3.16
C ASN A 180 -2.69 -23.22 3.04
N HIS A 181 -1.48 -22.64 2.93
CA HIS A 181 -1.31 -21.23 2.68
C HIS A 181 -2.03 -20.78 1.40
N ALA A 182 -1.82 -21.46 0.27
CA ALA A 182 -2.47 -21.14 -1.00
C ALA A 182 -4.00 -21.26 -0.92
N ARG A 183 -4.52 -22.41 -0.45
CA ARG A 183 -5.97 -22.70 -0.39
C ARG A 183 -6.70 -21.76 0.57
N ASN A 184 -6.18 -21.60 1.79
CA ASN A 184 -6.81 -20.76 2.80
C ASN A 184 -6.72 -19.28 2.43
N THR A 185 -5.64 -18.84 1.76
CA THR A 185 -5.52 -17.50 1.20
C THR A 185 -6.56 -17.25 0.11
N ALA A 186 -6.73 -18.20 -0.82
CA ALA A 186 -7.76 -18.12 -1.85
C ALA A 186 -9.18 -18.05 -1.26
N ARG A 187 -9.47 -18.86 -0.23
CA ARG A 187 -10.76 -18.82 0.49
C ARG A 187 -11.01 -17.42 1.09
N VAL A 188 -10.06 -16.91 1.85
CA VAL A 188 -10.21 -15.61 2.53
C VAL A 188 -10.38 -14.49 1.52
N LEU A 189 -9.57 -14.48 0.45
CA LEU A 189 -9.69 -13.49 -0.63
C LEU A 189 -11.01 -13.60 -1.38
N SER A 190 -11.53 -14.80 -1.57
CA SER A 190 -12.84 -15.03 -2.21
C SER A 190 -13.99 -14.47 -1.38
N GLU A 191 -13.95 -14.67 -0.06
CA GLU A 191 -14.95 -14.11 0.85
C GLU A 191 -14.92 -12.58 0.97
N ILE A 192 -13.72 -11.98 0.82
CA ILE A 192 -13.57 -10.52 0.82
C ILE A 192 -13.97 -9.93 -0.55
N SER A 193 -13.55 -10.58 -1.64
CA SER A 193 -13.65 -10.13 -3.03
C SER A 193 -13.17 -8.68 -3.20
N PRO A 194 -11.89 -8.35 -2.85
CA PRO A 194 -11.37 -6.99 -2.91
C PRO A 194 -11.25 -6.52 -4.36
N HIS A 195 -11.04 -5.21 -4.61
CA HIS A 195 -10.82 -4.69 -5.97
C HIS A 195 -9.49 -5.18 -6.57
N TYR A 196 -8.47 -5.33 -5.72
CA TYR A 196 -7.13 -5.76 -6.14
C TYR A 196 -6.58 -6.80 -5.18
N ILE A 197 -5.99 -7.85 -5.76
CA ILE A 197 -5.17 -8.83 -5.08
C ILE A 197 -3.74 -8.64 -5.58
N ARG A 198 -2.80 -8.36 -4.69
CA ARG A 198 -1.40 -8.08 -5.06
C ARG A 198 -0.45 -9.11 -4.47
N SER A 199 0.38 -9.67 -5.32
CA SER A 199 1.42 -10.60 -4.94
C SER A 199 2.68 -9.85 -4.51
N ARG A 200 3.17 -10.15 -3.31
CA ARG A 200 4.49 -9.72 -2.81
C ARG A 200 5.24 -10.93 -2.27
N PRO A 201 6.07 -11.60 -3.07
CA PRO A 201 6.79 -12.80 -2.66
C PRO A 201 7.62 -12.57 -1.40
N LEU A 202 7.73 -13.62 -0.60
CA LEU A 202 8.60 -13.61 0.57
C LEU A 202 10.05 -13.38 0.15
N PHE A 203 10.70 -12.46 0.84
CA PHE A 203 12.13 -12.22 0.74
C PHE A 203 12.71 -12.11 2.16
N PRO A 204 13.27 -13.20 2.73
CA PRO A 204 13.84 -13.17 4.08
C PRO A 204 14.96 -12.14 4.17
N GLN A 205 14.78 -11.12 5.00
CA GLN A 205 15.77 -10.08 5.21
C GLN A 205 16.59 -10.37 6.47
N PRO A 206 17.92 -10.17 6.46
CA PRO A 206 18.73 -10.25 7.66
C PRO A 206 18.13 -9.43 8.81
N GLY A 207 18.13 -10.01 10.01
CA GLY A 207 17.51 -9.40 11.19
C GLY A 207 16.01 -9.65 11.35
N THR A 208 15.40 -10.47 10.49
CA THR A 208 14.02 -10.92 10.66
C THR A 208 13.97 -12.36 11.16
N PRO A 209 12.98 -12.75 11.99
CA PRO A 209 12.86 -14.13 12.49
C PRO A 209 12.82 -15.18 11.38
N ILE A 210 12.19 -14.88 10.24
CA ILE A 210 12.10 -15.83 9.12
C ILE A 210 13.47 -16.06 8.45
N HIS A 211 14.35 -15.07 8.42
CA HIS A 211 15.72 -15.23 7.99
C HIS A 211 16.49 -16.16 8.94
N ASP A 212 16.34 -15.94 10.27
CA ASP A 212 16.99 -16.77 11.27
C ASP A 212 16.50 -18.22 11.20
N TRP A 213 15.21 -18.44 10.95
CA TRP A 213 14.64 -19.79 10.72
C TRP A 213 15.17 -20.43 9.44
N GLN A 214 15.43 -19.65 8.39
CA GLN A 214 16.03 -20.15 7.16
C GLN A 214 17.48 -20.59 7.40
N GLU A 215 18.28 -19.76 8.10
CA GLU A 215 19.67 -20.09 8.44
C GLU A 215 19.79 -21.32 9.37
N SER A 216 18.86 -21.48 10.30
CA SER A 216 18.81 -22.65 11.19
C SER A 216 18.25 -23.92 10.53
N GLY A 217 17.66 -23.81 9.33
CA GLY A 217 16.98 -24.91 8.66
C GLY A 217 15.55 -25.20 9.16
N GLU A 218 15.03 -24.39 10.08
CA GLU A 218 13.65 -24.48 10.57
C GLU A 218 12.62 -24.03 9.50
N PHE A 219 13.04 -23.21 8.55
CA PHE A 219 12.22 -22.77 7.42
C PHE A 219 12.92 -23.08 6.10
N GLN A 220 12.26 -23.80 5.22
CA GLN A 220 12.75 -24.09 3.87
C GLN A 220 11.92 -23.31 2.85
N MET A 221 12.60 -22.41 2.13
CA MET A 221 11.96 -21.66 1.03
C MET A 221 11.50 -22.58 -0.09
N LEU A 222 10.43 -22.20 -0.76
CA LEU A 222 10.07 -22.77 -2.05
C LEU A 222 11.08 -22.33 -3.13
N SER A 223 11.44 -23.25 -4.02
CA SER A 223 12.11 -22.90 -5.27
C SER A 223 11.20 -22.02 -6.15
N PRO A 224 11.73 -21.35 -7.17
CA PRO A 224 10.90 -20.57 -8.10
C PRO A 224 9.78 -21.40 -8.75
N ASP A 225 10.02 -22.65 -9.14
CA ASP A 225 9.02 -23.53 -9.75
C ASP A 225 7.95 -23.99 -8.74
N GLU A 226 8.36 -24.24 -7.48
CA GLU A 226 7.42 -24.54 -6.40
C GLU A 226 6.54 -23.31 -6.07
N GLN A 227 7.07 -22.08 -6.14
CA GLN A 227 6.28 -20.86 -5.95
C GLN A 227 5.26 -20.66 -7.08
N ILE A 228 5.58 -21.02 -8.32
CA ILE A 228 4.59 -21.03 -9.42
C ILE A 228 3.49 -22.04 -9.13
N THR A 229 3.84 -23.20 -8.60
CA THR A 229 2.86 -24.23 -8.24
C THR A 229 1.93 -23.73 -7.13
N GLU A 230 2.46 -23.07 -6.11
CA GLU A 230 1.68 -22.41 -5.05
C GLU A 230 0.75 -21.32 -5.63
N LEU A 231 1.30 -20.47 -6.49
CA LEU A 231 0.55 -19.39 -7.14
C LEU A 231 -0.59 -19.96 -7.99
N ARG A 232 -0.32 -20.99 -8.79
CA ARG A 232 -1.32 -21.69 -9.60
C ARG A 232 -2.42 -22.25 -8.71
N LEU A 233 -2.07 -22.95 -7.63
CA LEU A 233 -3.05 -23.51 -6.69
C LEU A 233 -3.92 -22.41 -6.07
N MET A 234 -3.34 -21.28 -5.69
CA MET A 234 -4.09 -20.15 -5.14
C MET A 234 -5.08 -19.60 -6.17
N ILE A 235 -4.63 -19.35 -7.43
CA ILE A 235 -5.47 -18.81 -8.50
C ILE A 235 -6.61 -19.77 -8.87
N GLU A 236 -6.34 -21.07 -8.98
CA GLU A 236 -7.35 -22.09 -9.30
C GLU A 236 -8.46 -22.21 -8.23
N ASN A 237 -8.18 -21.78 -7.00
CA ASN A 237 -9.14 -21.77 -5.90
C ASN A 237 -9.79 -20.40 -5.64
N LEU A 238 -9.41 -19.35 -6.40
CA LEU A 238 -10.05 -18.02 -6.29
C LEU A 238 -11.43 -18.01 -6.97
N ASN A 239 -12.40 -17.42 -6.26
CA ASN A 239 -13.72 -17.09 -6.82
C ASN A 239 -14.00 -15.60 -6.58
N VAL A 240 -13.44 -14.74 -7.42
CA VAL A 240 -13.46 -13.27 -7.27
C VAL A 240 -13.67 -12.55 -8.60
N THR A 241 -14.09 -11.30 -8.52
CA THR A 241 -14.07 -10.34 -9.65
C THR A 241 -12.85 -9.41 -9.57
N SER A 242 -11.93 -9.67 -8.66
CA SER A 242 -10.76 -8.85 -8.37
C SER A 242 -9.78 -8.81 -9.54
N LYS A 243 -9.04 -7.71 -9.66
CA LYS A 243 -7.83 -7.67 -10.51
C LYS A 243 -6.66 -8.27 -9.73
N VAL A 244 -6.11 -9.37 -10.21
CA VAL A 244 -4.88 -9.97 -9.65
C VAL A 244 -3.67 -9.29 -10.29
N CYS A 245 -2.75 -8.78 -9.46
CA CYS A 245 -1.61 -7.97 -9.87
C CYS A 245 -0.30 -8.58 -9.40
N PHE A 246 0.66 -8.69 -10.33
CA PHE A 246 2.02 -9.18 -10.11
C PHE A 246 3.05 -8.10 -10.47
N ASP A 247 2.72 -6.85 -10.20
CA ASP A 247 3.47 -5.66 -10.60
C ASP A 247 4.58 -5.26 -9.62
N HIS A 248 4.89 -6.09 -8.61
CA HIS A 248 5.97 -5.84 -7.67
C HIS A 248 7.32 -6.35 -8.22
N ALA A 249 8.37 -5.54 -8.06
CA ALA A 249 9.72 -5.84 -8.56
C ALA A 249 10.34 -7.15 -8.03
N ALA A 250 9.87 -7.65 -6.88
CA ALA A 250 10.33 -8.90 -6.29
C ALA A 250 9.63 -10.16 -6.85
N ASN A 251 8.66 -10.01 -7.76
CA ASN A 251 8.08 -11.18 -8.43
C ASN A 251 9.10 -11.78 -9.40
N TYR A 252 9.37 -13.08 -9.29
CA TYR A 252 10.39 -13.78 -10.10
C TYR A 252 10.11 -13.76 -11.60
N TRP A 253 8.85 -13.60 -12.00
CA TRP A 253 8.35 -13.76 -13.37
C TRP A 253 7.84 -12.44 -13.93
N LEU A 254 8.72 -11.44 -13.93
CA LEU A 254 8.43 -10.17 -14.56
C LEU A 254 8.79 -10.19 -16.04
N ASN A 255 7.88 -9.72 -16.90
CA ASN A 255 8.25 -9.37 -18.27
C ASN A 255 9.08 -8.07 -18.27
N SER A 256 9.65 -7.72 -19.43
CA SER A 256 10.43 -6.48 -19.64
C SER A 256 9.66 -5.19 -19.26
N ASN A 257 8.34 -5.25 -19.08
CA ASN A 257 7.47 -4.14 -18.70
C ASN A 257 7.00 -4.21 -17.22
N GLY A 258 7.57 -5.12 -16.40
CA GLY A 258 7.28 -5.21 -14.98
C GLY A 258 5.98 -5.94 -14.61
N GLY A 259 5.37 -6.69 -15.51
CA GLY A 259 4.15 -7.48 -15.24
C GLY A 259 4.34 -8.96 -15.56
N LEU A 260 3.63 -9.83 -14.84
CA LEU A 260 3.54 -11.25 -15.18
C LEU A 260 2.75 -11.39 -16.49
N MET A 261 3.32 -12.07 -17.48
CA MET A 261 2.54 -12.56 -18.62
C MET A 261 1.83 -13.84 -18.18
N LEU A 262 0.54 -13.74 -17.91
CA LEU A 262 -0.36 -14.87 -17.95
C LEU A 262 -0.80 -15.00 -19.42
N SER A 263 -0.28 -16.03 -20.09
CA SER A 263 -0.76 -16.45 -21.42
C SER A 263 -2.11 -17.15 -21.31
#